data_554021747517b5ae55b678f190cf3b9f
#
_entry.id   554021747517b5ae55b678f190cf3b9f
#
_cell.length_a   1.000
_cell.length_b   1.000
_cell.length_c   1.000
_cell.angle_alpha   90.00
_cell.angle_beta   90.00
_cell.angle_gamma   90.00
#
_symmetry.space_group_name_H-M   'P 1'
#
loop_
_entity.id
_entity.type
_entity.pdbx_description
1 polymer ?
#
loop_
_entity_poly.entity_id
_entity_poly.type
_entity_poly.pdbx_seq_one_letter_code
_entity_poly.pdbx_strand_id
1 'polypeptide(L)'
;CAAASAYVDIYVKGDQWDADTIFQTKHPTQYYFNRRSDVTLGTAFLFRNVPHFISFKNPSQQDVEAEIETLIQMLVKHKNTAPFVSKKLIQHLVTSNPSPRYISAVSTAFREGNYEGIGSGKYGDMSAVVAAILLDQEARVPVLDAAPSFGKIREPRLKLLHLMRTMEFQAGDQGNKEVVLKENLAIGMQPFQSESVFNFYSSDFQPRGALAKAGLYSP
;
A
#
# COMPACT_ATOMS: atom_id res chain seq x y z
N CYS A 1 -44.35 3.01 -6.30
CA CYS A 1 -44.40 1.52 -6.27
C CYS A 1 -43.93 1.01 -7.59
N ALA A 2 -42.74 0.40 -7.63
CA ALA A 2 -42.20 -0.21 -8.82
C ALA A 2 -42.91 -1.57 -9.08
N ALA A 3 -42.89 -2.01 -10.34
CA ALA A 3 -43.63 -3.15 -10.82
C ALA A 3 -43.44 -4.41 -9.97
N ALA A 4 -44.53 -4.88 -9.35
CA ALA A 4 -44.58 -6.17 -8.71
C ALA A 4 -44.51 -7.27 -9.76
N SER A 5 -43.45 -8.07 -9.78
CA SER A 5 -43.43 -9.30 -10.56
C SER A 5 -44.21 -10.40 -9.78
N ALA A 6 -44.59 -11.47 -10.48
CA ALA A 6 -45.25 -12.62 -9.83
C ALA A 6 -44.41 -13.23 -8.68
N TYR A 7 -43.10 -12.97 -8.67
CA TYR A 7 -42.16 -13.63 -7.77
C TYR A 7 -41.38 -12.72 -6.85
N VAL A 8 -41.30 -11.40 -7.14
CA VAL A 8 -40.51 -10.43 -6.38
C VAL A 8 -41.25 -9.12 -6.22
N ASP A 9 -41.38 -8.64 -4.98
CA ASP A 9 -41.80 -7.28 -4.68
C ASP A 9 -40.59 -6.39 -4.44
N ILE A 10 -40.63 -5.15 -4.95
CA ILE A 10 -39.52 -4.21 -4.87
C ILE A 10 -39.96 -2.97 -4.08
N TYR A 11 -39.23 -2.67 -3.04
CA TYR A 11 -39.47 -1.50 -2.19
C TYR A 11 -38.38 -0.46 -2.43
N VAL A 12 -38.79 0.70 -2.93
CA VAL A 12 -37.88 1.81 -3.28
C VAL A 12 -38.29 3.02 -2.45
N LYS A 13 -37.35 3.74 -1.88
CA LYS A 13 -37.57 4.93 -1.06
C LYS A 13 -37.78 6.21 -1.89
N GLY A 14 -37.59 6.19 -3.15
CA GLY A 14 -37.70 7.31 -4.08
C GLY A 14 -38.09 6.83 -5.47
N ASP A 15 -37.79 7.61 -6.49
CA ASP A 15 -38.07 7.27 -7.87
C ASP A 15 -36.96 6.45 -8.52
N GLN A 16 -35.82 6.32 -7.86
CA GLN A 16 -34.67 5.57 -8.36
C GLN A 16 -34.24 4.48 -7.36
N TRP A 17 -33.62 3.47 -7.90
CA TRP A 17 -33.10 2.34 -7.13
C TRP A 17 -31.77 2.73 -6.51
N ASP A 18 -31.62 2.48 -5.25
CA ASP A 18 -30.46 2.85 -4.44
C ASP A 18 -30.01 1.68 -3.54
N ALA A 19 -29.00 1.91 -2.71
CA ALA A 19 -28.49 0.92 -1.76
C ALA A 19 -29.52 0.52 -0.68
N ASP A 20 -30.55 1.31 -0.48
CA ASP A 20 -31.65 1.05 0.48
C ASP A 20 -32.84 0.35 -0.17
N THR A 21 -32.80 0.12 -1.49
CA THR A 21 -33.80 -0.67 -2.20
C THR A 21 -33.83 -2.10 -1.68
N ILE A 22 -35.01 -2.59 -1.37
CA ILE A 22 -35.23 -3.94 -0.83
C ILE A 22 -36.00 -4.77 -1.85
N PHE A 23 -35.50 -5.96 -2.12
CA PHE A 23 -36.16 -6.98 -2.92
C PHE A 23 -36.71 -8.06 -2.00
N GLN A 24 -38.01 -8.34 -2.07
CA GLN A 24 -38.63 -9.43 -1.34
C GLN A 24 -39.05 -10.52 -2.29
N THR A 25 -38.47 -11.72 -2.13
CA THR A 25 -38.99 -12.90 -2.84
C THR A 25 -40.24 -13.44 -2.16
N LYS A 26 -41.20 -13.97 -2.93
CA LYS A 26 -42.47 -14.45 -2.40
C LYS A 26 -42.39 -15.91 -1.92
N HIS A 27 -41.53 -16.71 -2.57
CA HIS A 27 -41.39 -18.11 -2.23
C HIS A 27 -39.96 -18.60 -2.42
N PRO A 28 -39.19 -18.87 -1.36
CA PRO A 28 -39.47 -18.52 0.07
C PRO A 28 -39.38 -17.02 0.27
N THR A 29 -40.08 -16.51 1.29
CA THR A 29 -40.06 -15.10 1.62
C THR A 29 -38.70 -14.74 2.21
N GLN A 30 -37.88 -14.02 1.43
CA GLN A 30 -36.57 -13.53 1.83
C GLN A 30 -36.41 -12.11 1.39
N TYR A 31 -35.62 -11.34 2.16
CA TYR A 31 -35.32 -9.95 1.87
C TYR A 31 -33.88 -9.80 1.43
N TYR A 32 -33.67 -9.12 0.31
CA TYR A 32 -32.36 -8.81 -0.25
C TYR A 32 -32.22 -7.29 -0.36
N PHE A 33 -31.11 -6.78 0.13
CA PHE A 33 -30.78 -5.36 -0.02
C PHE A 33 -29.94 -5.17 -1.27
N ASN A 34 -30.14 -4.06 -1.96
CA ASN A 34 -29.33 -3.67 -3.12
C ASN A 34 -27.95 -3.15 -2.68
N ARG A 35 -27.22 -3.97 -1.95
CA ARG A 35 -25.90 -3.66 -1.44
C ARG A 35 -24.85 -4.57 -2.09
N ARG A 36 -23.63 -4.08 -2.11
CA ARG A 36 -22.49 -4.87 -2.57
C ARG A 36 -22.34 -6.11 -1.70
N SER A 37 -22.12 -7.23 -2.32
CA SER A 37 -21.79 -8.48 -1.62
C SER A 37 -20.48 -9.05 -2.14
N ASP A 38 -19.68 -9.61 -1.25
CA ASP A 38 -18.45 -10.30 -1.59
C ASP A 38 -18.69 -11.80 -1.52
N VAL A 39 -18.41 -12.49 -2.62
CA VAL A 39 -18.46 -13.94 -2.70
C VAL A 39 -17.04 -14.46 -2.81
N THR A 40 -16.62 -15.26 -1.84
CA THR A 40 -15.30 -15.89 -1.85
C THR A 40 -15.42 -17.33 -2.34
N LEU A 41 -14.73 -17.66 -3.42
CA LEU A 41 -14.63 -19.01 -3.95
C LEU A 41 -13.27 -19.59 -3.57
N GLY A 42 -13.23 -20.42 -2.55
CA GLY A 42 -11.99 -20.96 -1.99
C GLY A 42 -11.11 -19.85 -1.40
N THR A 43 -9.80 -20.05 -1.45
CA THR A 43 -8.82 -19.08 -0.91
C THR A 43 -8.27 -18.10 -1.96
N ALA A 44 -8.59 -18.30 -3.23
CA ALA A 44 -7.92 -17.62 -4.34
C ALA A 44 -8.78 -16.60 -5.09
N PHE A 45 -10.09 -16.72 -5.07
CA PHE A 45 -10.97 -15.87 -5.84
C PHE A 45 -11.95 -15.12 -4.96
N LEU A 46 -11.86 -13.81 -5.01
CA LEU A 46 -12.88 -12.93 -4.50
C LEU A 46 -13.71 -12.43 -5.68
N PHE A 47 -15.01 -12.64 -5.64
CA PHE A 47 -15.94 -12.07 -6.58
C PHE A 47 -16.84 -11.09 -5.83
N ARG A 48 -16.87 -9.86 -6.29
CA ARG A 48 -17.77 -8.85 -5.74
C ARG A 48 -18.99 -8.70 -6.64
N ASN A 49 -20.14 -9.05 -6.12
CA ASN A 49 -21.40 -8.70 -6.76
C ASN A 49 -21.59 -7.19 -6.67
N VAL A 50 -21.66 -6.56 -7.80
CA VAL A 50 -22.13 -5.17 -7.87
C VAL A 50 -23.64 -5.13 -7.61
N PRO A 51 -24.19 -4.03 -7.07
CA PRO A 51 -25.62 -3.84 -6.97
C PRO A 51 -26.28 -4.09 -8.34
N HIS A 52 -27.37 -4.83 -8.34
CA HIS A 52 -28.01 -5.23 -9.59
C HIS A 52 -28.47 -4.00 -10.37
N PHE A 53 -28.37 -4.04 -11.68
CA PHE A 53 -28.78 -3.01 -12.65
C PHE A 53 -27.66 -2.04 -13.11
N ILE A 54 -26.57 -2.61 -13.57
CA ILE A 54 -25.66 -1.86 -14.46
C ILE A 54 -26.43 -1.61 -15.74
N SER A 55 -26.76 -0.37 -16.02
CA SER A 55 -27.35 0.05 -17.28
C SER A 55 -26.26 0.46 -18.25
N PHE A 56 -26.10 -0.24 -19.36
CA PHE A 56 -25.19 0.17 -20.44
C PHE A 56 -25.60 1.48 -21.12
N LYS A 57 -26.88 1.86 -20.98
CA LYS A 57 -27.41 3.08 -21.61
C LYS A 57 -27.35 4.29 -20.70
N ASN A 58 -27.55 4.09 -19.40
CA ASN A 58 -27.55 5.14 -18.39
C ASN A 58 -26.75 4.66 -17.17
N PRO A 59 -25.42 4.66 -17.24
CA PRO A 59 -24.58 4.28 -16.11
C PRO A 59 -24.78 5.26 -14.95
N SER A 60 -24.96 4.73 -13.74
CA SER A 60 -25.04 5.52 -12.53
C SER A 60 -23.68 5.73 -11.91
N GLN A 61 -23.50 6.75 -11.07
CA GLN A 61 -22.30 6.95 -10.26
C GLN A 61 -21.98 5.70 -9.44
N GLN A 62 -22.98 5.03 -8.93
CA GLN A 62 -22.84 3.80 -8.14
C GLN A 62 -22.23 2.65 -8.94
N ASP A 63 -22.54 2.55 -10.24
CA ASP A 63 -21.96 1.53 -11.10
C ASP A 63 -20.46 1.78 -11.30
N VAL A 64 -20.07 3.04 -11.53
CA VAL A 64 -18.67 3.43 -11.69
C VAL A 64 -17.88 3.17 -10.41
N GLU A 65 -18.44 3.56 -9.26
CA GLU A 65 -17.81 3.30 -7.95
C GLU A 65 -17.66 1.80 -7.69
N ALA A 66 -18.64 0.99 -8.07
CA ALA A 66 -18.59 -0.45 -7.92
C ALA A 66 -17.51 -1.10 -8.79
N GLU A 67 -17.32 -0.64 -10.01
CA GLU A 67 -16.26 -1.12 -10.92
C GLU A 67 -14.87 -0.77 -10.36
N ILE A 68 -14.67 0.49 -9.97
CA ILE A 68 -13.39 0.95 -9.39
C ILE A 68 -13.06 0.15 -8.13
N GLU A 69 -14.01 0.02 -7.23
CA GLU A 69 -13.83 -0.71 -5.97
C GLU A 69 -13.53 -2.20 -6.22
N THR A 70 -14.17 -2.81 -7.20
CA THR A 70 -13.92 -4.20 -7.58
C THR A 70 -12.48 -4.37 -8.11
N LEU A 71 -12.02 -3.45 -8.95
CA LEU A 71 -10.65 -3.44 -9.45
C LEU A 71 -9.64 -3.28 -8.31
N ILE A 72 -9.85 -2.31 -7.43
CA ILE A 72 -8.98 -2.09 -6.26
C ILE A 72 -8.91 -3.34 -5.39
N GLN A 73 -10.05 -3.95 -5.08
CA GLN A 73 -10.09 -5.18 -4.27
C GLN A 73 -9.34 -6.34 -4.93
N MET A 74 -9.49 -6.50 -6.24
CA MET A 74 -8.78 -7.53 -6.99
C MET A 74 -7.26 -7.29 -6.95
N LEU A 75 -6.81 -6.05 -7.14
CA LEU A 75 -5.39 -5.70 -7.08
C LEU A 75 -4.82 -5.89 -5.68
N VAL A 76 -5.51 -5.41 -4.65
CA VAL A 76 -5.06 -5.52 -3.24
C VAL A 76 -4.96 -6.98 -2.81
N LYS A 77 -5.91 -7.83 -3.19
CA LYS A 77 -5.94 -9.26 -2.83
C LYS A 77 -5.15 -10.15 -3.79
N HIS A 78 -4.54 -9.59 -4.82
CA HIS A 78 -3.70 -10.37 -5.71
C HIS A 78 -2.52 -11.00 -4.94
N LYS A 79 -2.20 -12.26 -5.25
CA LYS A 79 -1.17 -13.04 -4.53
C LYS A 79 0.19 -12.37 -4.42
N ASN A 80 0.55 -11.53 -5.40
CA ASN A 80 1.83 -10.84 -5.44
C ASN A 80 1.82 -9.50 -4.71
N THR A 81 0.68 -8.96 -4.31
CA THR A 81 0.60 -7.64 -3.67
C THR A 81 1.28 -7.63 -2.30
N ALA A 82 0.99 -8.62 -1.47
CA ALA A 82 1.63 -8.71 -0.15
C ALA A 82 3.17 -8.75 -0.23
N PRO A 83 3.82 -9.64 -1.00
CA PRO A 83 5.29 -9.65 -1.10
C PRO A 83 5.86 -8.42 -1.81
N PHE A 84 5.14 -7.85 -2.78
CA PHE A 84 5.58 -6.64 -3.47
C PHE A 84 5.59 -5.43 -2.52
N VAL A 85 4.50 -5.17 -1.83
CA VAL A 85 4.38 -4.06 -0.87
C VAL A 85 5.36 -4.25 0.29
N SER A 86 5.46 -5.46 0.85
CA SER A 86 6.40 -5.79 1.92
C SER A 86 7.85 -5.49 1.51
N LYS A 87 8.29 -5.97 0.34
CA LYS A 87 9.63 -5.70 -0.17
C LYS A 87 9.90 -4.21 -0.30
N LYS A 88 8.95 -3.44 -0.89
CA LYS A 88 9.12 -1.99 -1.08
C LYS A 88 9.21 -1.25 0.25
N LEU A 89 8.40 -1.59 1.22
CA LEU A 89 8.44 -0.98 2.54
C LEU A 89 9.73 -1.32 3.30
N ILE A 90 10.20 -2.57 3.25
CA ILE A 90 11.48 -2.95 3.86
C ILE A 90 12.62 -2.17 3.20
N GLN A 91 12.64 -2.10 1.87
CA GLN A 91 13.65 -1.34 1.12
C GLN A 91 13.63 0.15 1.48
N HIS A 92 12.46 0.70 1.75
CA HIS A 92 12.34 2.10 2.15
C HIS A 92 12.79 2.35 3.60
N LEU A 93 12.42 1.47 4.53
CA LEU A 93 12.57 1.70 5.97
C LEU A 93 13.85 1.12 6.57
N VAL A 94 14.35 0.00 6.09
CA VAL A 94 15.42 -0.76 6.74
C VAL A 94 16.62 -1.05 5.83
N THR A 95 16.46 -1.92 4.83
CA THR A 95 17.56 -2.39 4.01
C THR A 95 17.18 -2.52 2.54
N SER A 96 18.13 -2.19 1.67
CA SER A 96 17.92 -2.26 0.22
C SER A 96 17.77 -3.68 -0.31
N ASN A 97 18.40 -4.65 0.35
CA ASN A 97 18.44 -6.05 -0.08
C ASN A 97 17.92 -6.99 1.01
N PRO A 98 16.62 -7.00 1.29
CA PRO A 98 16.04 -7.87 2.30
C PRO A 98 16.12 -9.34 1.90
N SER A 99 16.33 -10.22 2.88
CA SER A 99 16.31 -11.66 2.64
C SER A 99 14.91 -12.15 2.24
N PRO A 100 14.81 -13.27 1.52
CA PRO A 100 13.52 -13.90 1.21
C PRO A 100 12.71 -14.25 2.48
N ARG A 101 13.39 -14.64 3.57
CA ARG A 101 12.77 -14.91 4.86
C ARG A 101 12.08 -13.66 5.41
N TYR A 102 12.78 -12.52 5.39
CA TYR A 102 12.26 -11.26 5.89
C TYR A 102 11.04 -10.80 5.10
N ILE A 103 11.13 -10.85 3.76
CA ILE A 103 9.99 -10.54 2.89
C ILE A 103 8.80 -11.46 3.20
N SER A 104 9.05 -12.75 3.42
CA SER A 104 8.01 -13.72 3.76
C SER A 104 7.33 -13.39 5.10
N ALA A 105 8.11 -13.09 6.15
CA ALA A 105 7.59 -12.72 7.47
C ALA A 105 6.66 -11.49 7.39
N VAL A 106 7.13 -10.42 6.74
CA VAL A 106 6.34 -9.20 6.57
C VAL A 106 5.12 -9.42 5.67
N SER A 107 5.25 -10.24 4.62
CA SER A 107 4.11 -10.60 3.76
C SER A 107 3.05 -11.41 4.51
N THR A 108 3.46 -12.23 5.46
CA THR A 108 2.53 -12.97 6.33
C THR A 108 1.78 -12.02 7.23
N ALA A 109 2.49 -11.07 7.88
CA ALA A 109 1.86 -10.03 8.69
C ALA A 109 0.85 -9.19 7.87
N PHE A 110 1.17 -8.88 6.60
CA PHE A 110 0.25 -8.20 5.70
C PHE A 110 -1.02 -9.02 5.43
N ARG A 111 -0.90 -10.34 5.20
CA ARG A 111 -2.06 -11.21 4.93
C ARG A 111 -2.91 -11.47 6.15
N GLU A 112 -2.28 -11.69 7.29
CA GLU A 112 -2.96 -12.02 8.54
C GLU A 112 -3.44 -10.79 9.31
N GLY A 113 -2.88 -9.61 9.00
CA GLY A 113 -3.17 -8.37 9.71
C GLY A 113 -2.73 -8.40 11.16
N ASN A 114 -1.76 -9.26 11.49
CA ASN A 114 -1.26 -9.44 12.83
C ASN A 114 0.25 -9.77 12.81
N TYR A 115 0.99 -9.20 13.74
CA TYR A 115 2.37 -9.56 14.04
C TYR A 115 2.59 -9.52 15.55
N GLU A 116 2.81 -10.68 16.17
CA GLU A 116 3.04 -10.81 17.61
C GLU A 116 1.99 -10.09 18.49
N GLY A 117 0.73 -10.13 18.10
CA GLY A 117 -0.38 -9.46 18.80
C GLY A 117 -0.61 -7.99 18.41
N ILE A 118 0.19 -7.43 17.50
CA ILE A 118 0.00 -6.08 16.96
C ILE A 118 -0.76 -6.17 15.64
N GLY A 119 -1.87 -5.44 15.53
CA GLY A 119 -2.71 -5.38 14.34
C GLY A 119 -4.17 -5.73 14.62
N SER A 120 -5.01 -5.54 13.63
CA SER A 120 -6.47 -5.73 13.71
C SER A 120 -6.94 -7.13 13.29
N GLY A 121 -6.05 -7.99 12.83
CA GLY A 121 -6.39 -9.28 12.24
C GLY A 121 -7.04 -9.19 10.86
N LYS A 122 -6.98 -8.04 10.20
CA LYS A 122 -7.54 -7.82 8.86
C LYS A 122 -6.45 -7.76 7.82
N TYR A 123 -6.72 -8.35 6.66
CA TYR A 123 -5.82 -8.31 5.51
C TYR A 123 -5.44 -6.86 5.15
N GLY A 124 -4.15 -6.61 4.99
CA GLY A 124 -3.62 -5.30 4.64
C GLY A 124 -3.47 -4.33 5.82
N ASP A 125 -3.50 -4.81 7.06
CA ASP A 125 -3.25 -3.97 8.23
C ASP A 125 -1.80 -3.48 8.26
N MET A 126 -1.65 -2.17 8.01
CA MET A 126 -0.32 -1.55 7.94
C MET A 126 0.36 -1.44 9.30
N SER A 127 -0.37 -1.48 10.41
CA SER A 127 0.24 -1.48 11.75
C SER A 127 0.99 -2.78 12.01
N ALA A 128 0.39 -3.91 11.66
CA ALA A 128 1.05 -5.22 11.70
C ALA A 128 2.27 -5.28 10.77
N VAL A 129 2.15 -4.72 9.57
CA VAL A 129 3.25 -4.67 8.59
C VAL A 129 4.42 -3.86 9.11
N VAL A 130 4.18 -2.66 9.62
CA VAL A 130 5.25 -1.80 10.16
C VAL A 130 5.89 -2.44 11.40
N ALA A 131 5.10 -3.05 12.28
CA ALA A 131 5.62 -3.81 13.41
C ALA A 131 6.51 -4.98 12.95
N ALA A 132 6.06 -5.76 11.97
CA ALA A 132 6.86 -6.85 11.39
C ALA A 132 8.17 -6.34 10.77
N ILE A 133 8.16 -5.18 10.11
CA ILE A 133 9.37 -4.60 9.53
C ILE A 133 10.36 -4.19 10.63
N LEU A 134 9.92 -3.46 11.65
CA LEU A 134 10.82 -2.87 12.63
C LEU A 134 11.24 -3.82 13.74
N LEU A 135 10.43 -4.81 14.07
CA LEU A 135 10.68 -5.75 15.16
C LEU A 135 11.31 -7.07 14.69
N ASP A 136 11.32 -7.35 13.40
CA ASP A 136 11.99 -8.54 12.85
C ASP A 136 13.47 -8.56 13.26
N GLN A 137 13.97 -9.77 13.53
CA GLN A 137 15.36 -9.96 13.92
C GLN A 137 16.36 -9.42 12.87
N GLU A 138 16.03 -9.51 11.58
CA GLU A 138 16.88 -8.99 10.50
C GLU A 138 17.04 -7.47 10.54
N ALA A 139 16.04 -6.74 11.05
CA ALA A 139 16.14 -5.30 11.25
C ALA A 139 16.92 -4.89 12.50
N ARG A 140 17.08 -5.80 13.48
CA ARG A 140 17.55 -5.48 14.83
C ARG A 140 18.87 -6.10 15.23
N VAL A 141 19.35 -7.11 14.52
CA VAL A 141 20.55 -7.85 14.90
C VAL A 141 21.82 -7.15 14.40
N PRO A 142 22.70 -6.67 15.30
CA PRO A 142 23.90 -5.91 14.93
C PRO A 142 24.89 -6.69 14.06
N VAL A 143 24.85 -8.03 14.12
CA VAL A 143 25.76 -8.87 13.31
C VAL A 143 25.57 -8.69 11.80
N LEU A 144 24.40 -8.22 11.38
CA LEU A 144 24.13 -7.93 9.98
C LEU A 144 24.86 -6.69 9.46
N ASP A 145 25.36 -5.82 10.35
CA ASP A 145 26.22 -4.69 9.95
C ASP A 145 27.52 -5.16 9.28
N ALA A 146 27.95 -6.39 9.55
CA ALA A 146 29.08 -7.02 8.90
C ALA A 146 28.76 -7.63 7.52
N ALA A 147 27.48 -7.80 7.18
CA ALA A 147 27.07 -8.35 5.89
C ALA A 147 27.14 -7.29 4.79
N PRO A 148 27.91 -7.53 3.69
CA PRO A 148 28.12 -6.52 2.66
C PRO A 148 26.85 -6.17 1.87
N SER A 149 25.80 -6.99 1.97
CA SER A 149 24.51 -6.77 1.31
C SER A 149 23.48 -6.07 2.20
N PHE A 150 23.75 -5.95 3.50
CA PHE A 150 22.83 -5.33 4.44
C PHE A 150 23.01 -3.82 4.48
N GLY A 151 21.93 -3.11 4.71
CA GLY A 151 21.91 -1.65 4.84
C GLY A 151 21.34 -0.95 3.61
N LYS A 152 21.41 0.37 3.67
CA LYS A 152 20.85 1.27 2.66
C LYS A 152 21.79 2.44 2.42
N ILE A 153 22.05 2.76 1.17
CA ILE A 153 22.79 3.97 0.82
C ILE A 153 21.82 5.16 1.02
N ARG A 154 22.17 5.98 2.00
CA ARG A 154 21.39 7.17 2.28
C ARG A 154 21.65 8.22 1.22
N GLU A 155 20.59 8.88 0.76
CA GLU A 155 20.67 9.99 -0.19
C GLU A 155 21.64 11.08 0.31
N PRO A 156 22.42 11.71 -0.58
CA PRO A 156 23.41 12.73 -0.21
C PRO A 156 22.83 13.86 0.62
N ARG A 157 21.61 14.30 0.30
CA ARG A 157 20.89 15.34 1.07
C ARG A 157 20.60 14.90 2.50
N LEU A 158 20.15 13.68 2.69
CA LEU A 158 19.87 13.13 4.02
C LEU A 158 21.16 12.94 4.82
N LYS A 159 22.27 12.58 4.15
CA LYS A 159 23.60 12.52 4.80
C LYS A 159 24.02 13.89 5.32
N LEU A 160 23.84 14.93 4.52
CA LEU A 160 24.19 16.30 4.90
C LEU A 160 23.33 16.78 6.08
N LEU A 161 22.01 16.58 6.02
CA LEU A 161 21.12 16.91 7.12
C LEU A 161 21.44 16.14 8.41
N HIS A 162 21.82 14.87 8.27
CA HIS A 162 22.25 14.06 9.40
C HIS A 162 23.55 14.60 10.02
N LEU A 163 24.54 14.93 9.18
CA LEU A 163 25.79 15.55 9.64
C LEU A 163 25.51 16.85 10.38
N MET A 164 24.70 17.75 9.80
CA MET A 164 24.35 19.00 10.44
C MET A 164 23.69 18.82 11.81
N ARG A 165 22.78 17.85 11.92
CA ARG A 165 22.14 17.50 13.19
C ARG A 165 23.14 16.94 14.21
N THR A 166 24.00 16.02 13.78
CA THR A 166 25.01 15.39 14.64
C THR A 166 26.03 16.41 15.16
N MET A 167 26.36 17.40 14.33
CA MET A 167 27.29 18.49 14.70
C MET A 167 26.59 19.64 15.43
N GLU A 168 25.30 19.47 15.78
CA GLU A 168 24.49 20.51 16.44
C GLU A 168 24.57 21.87 15.73
N PHE A 169 24.56 21.83 14.39
CA PHE A 169 24.70 23.01 13.58
C PHE A 169 23.60 24.04 13.89
N GLN A 170 24.01 25.25 14.22
CA GLN A 170 23.14 26.40 14.43
C GLN A 170 23.35 27.41 13.30
N ALA A 171 22.26 27.86 12.70
CA ALA A 171 22.34 28.98 11.76
C ALA A 171 22.83 30.23 12.46
N GLY A 172 23.76 30.96 11.85
CA GLY A 172 24.33 32.18 12.44
C GLY A 172 23.27 33.23 12.76
N ASP A 173 23.61 34.14 13.67
CA ASP A 173 22.74 35.07 14.37
C ASP A 173 22.23 36.27 13.48
N GLN A 174 22.22 36.12 12.18
CA GLN A 174 21.84 37.15 11.20
C GLN A 174 20.32 37.25 10.95
N GLY A 175 19.49 36.83 11.90
CA GLY A 175 18.04 37.01 11.84
C GLY A 175 17.28 36.05 10.92
N ASN A 176 17.92 35.38 9.98
CA ASN A 176 17.34 34.33 9.15
C ASN A 176 17.73 32.96 9.71
N LYS A 177 16.77 32.29 10.29
CA LYS A 177 16.94 30.89 10.76
C LYS A 177 16.95 29.86 9.62
N GLU A 178 17.00 30.32 8.37
CA GLU A 178 16.99 29.45 7.20
C GLU A 178 18.42 29.18 6.72
N VAL A 179 18.73 27.89 6.59
CA VAL A 179 19.94 27.43 5.94
C VAL A 179 19.59 27.09 4.50
N VAL A 180 19.96 27.92 3.57
CA VAL A 180 19.82 27.65 2.14
C VAL A 180 20.98 26.79 1.70
N LEU A 181 20.71 25.50 1.53
CA LEU A 181 21.66 24.58 0.88
C LEU A 181 21.61 24.85 -0.63
N LYS A 182 22.69 25.36 -1.19
CA LYS A 182 22.85 25.45 -2.64
C LYS A 182 23.10 24.05 -3.22
N GLU A 183 22.06 23.24 -3.22
CA GLU A 183 22.10 21.82 -3.52
C GLU A 183 22.40 21.53 -4.99
N ASN A 184 22.12 22.48 -5.88
CA ASN A 184 22.10 22.31 -7.32
C ASN A 184 23.47 22.00 -7.92
N LEU A 185 24.54 22.42 -7.28
CA LEU A 185 25.88 22.35 -7.85
C LEU A 185 26.73 21.18 -7.34
N ALA A 186 26.46 20.68 -6.14
CA ALA A 186 27.30 19.67 -5.50
C ALA A 186 26.60 18.33 -5.24
N ILE A 187 25.29 18.33 -5.05
CA ILE A 187 24.55 17.15 -4.60
C ILE A 187 23.65 16.57 -5.69
N GLY A 188 23.25 17.38 -6.69
CA GLY A 188 22.40 16.97 -7.80
C GLY A 188 20.96 16.65 -7.39
N MET A 189 20.56 17.01 -6.17
CA MET A 189 19.22 16.73 -5.64
C MET A 189 18.54 18.02 -5.23
N GLN A 190 17.42 18.32 -5.89
CA GLN A 190 16.58 19.48 -5.54
C GLN A 190 15.22 19.03 -5.00
N PRO A 191 14.64 19.74 -4.04
CA PRO A 191 13.27 19.47 -3.61
C PRO A 191 12.31 19.52 -4.81
N PHE A 192 11.39 18.56 -4.88
CA PHE A 192 10.37 18.44 -5.93
C PHE A 192 10.89 18.26 -7.36
N GLN A 193 12.17 17.98 -7.57
CA GLN A 193 12.77 17.73 -8.89
C GLN A 193 13.23 16.29 -9.07
N SER A 194 12.66 15.35 -8.34
CA SER A 194 12.92 13.93 -8.59
C SER A 194 12.38 13.52 -9.97
N GLU A 195 13.10 12.65 -10.65
CA GLU A 195 12.74 12.18 -12.00
C GLU A 195 11.45 11.33 -12.02
N SER A 196 11.06 10.79 -10.87
CA SER A 196 9.88 9.95 -10.74
C SER A 196 9.24 10.06 -9.36
N VAL A 197 8.04 9.47 -9.20
CA VAL A 197 7.36 9.32 -7.90
C VAL A 197 8.14 8.46 -6.90
N PHE A 198 9.15 7.73 -7.37
CA PHE A 198 10.02 6.91 -6.54
C PHE A 198 11.27 7.64 -6.06
N ASN A 199 11.27 8.96 -6.12
CA ASN A 199 12.38 9.82 -5.74
C ASN A 199 13.55 9.79 -6.76
N PHE A 200 14.77 10.19 -6.36
CA PHE A 200 15.94 10.28 -7.22
C PHE A 200 16.51 8.91 -7.60
N TYR A 201 16.30 7.90 -6.78
CA TYR A 201 16.73 6.53 -7.06
C TYR A 201 15.50 5.63 -7.24
N SER A 202 15.43 4.94 -8.37
CA SER A 202 14.41 3.93 -8.60
C SER A 202 14.62 2.74 -7.66
N SER A 203 13.56 1.97 -7.43
CA SER A 203 13.61 0.81 -6.53
C SER A 203 14.51 -0.34 -7.02
N ASP A 204 14.94 -0.28 -8.25
CA ASP A 204 15.86 -1.20 -8.93
C ASP A 204 17.19 -0.54 -9.27
N PHE A 205 17.47 0.63 -8.71
CA PHE A 205 18.73 1.34 -8.93
C PHE A 205 19.91 0.51 -8.44
N GLN A 206 20.89 0.34 -9.31
CA GLN A 206 22.14 -0.34 -9.02
C GLN A 206 23.32 0.62 -9.26
N PRO A 207 24.01 1.08 -8.20
CA PRO A 207 25.20 1.90 -8.36
C PRO A 207 26.27 1.16 -9.16
N ARG A 208 26.91 1.85 -10.10
CA ARG A 208 28.01 1.26 -10.90
C ARG A 208 29.14 0.79 -10.00
N GLY A 209 29.79 -0.31 -10.35
CA GLY A 209 30.94 -0.86 -9.63
C GLY A 209 30.65 -2.16 -8.89
N ALA A 210 31.13 -2.31 -7.67
CA ALA A 210 31.06 -3.56 -6.91
C ALA A 210 29.61 -3.99 -6.60
N LEU A 211 28.74 -3.04 -6.29
CA LEU A 211 27.32 -3.33 -5.98
C LEU A 211 26.59 -3.90 -7.19
N ALA A 212 26.73 -3.28 -8.37
CA ALA A 212 26.12 -3.81 -9.59
C ALA A 212 26.68 -5.19 -9.97
N LYS A 213 28.00 -5.42 -9.78
CA LYS A 213 28.63 -6.73 -10.04
C LYS A 213 28.08 -7.82 -9.08
N ALA A 214 27.73 -7.46 -7.87
CA ALA A 214 27.11 -8.35 -6.88
C ALA A 214 25.60 -8.49 -7.06
N GLY A 215 24.98 -7.81 -8.03
CA GLY A 215 23.52 -7.83 -8.25
C GLY A 215 22.72 -7.15 -7.14
N LEU A 216 23.35 -6.27 -6.36
CA LEU A 216 22.71 -5.60 -5.23
C LEU A 216 22.04 -4.29 -5.66
N TYR A 217 20.89 -4.01 -5.08
CA TYR A 217 20.12 -2.79 -5.27
C TYR A 217 20.45 -1.77 -4.19
N SER A 218 20.21 -0.49 -4.53
CA SER A 218 20.36 0.62 -3.59
C SER A 218 19.28 1.68 -3.82
N PRO A 219 18.02 1.31 -3.61
CA PRO A 219 16.90 2.23 -3.73
C PRO A 219 16.87 3.26 -2.60
#